data_80121aadd748886e0532c0294ba5ffff
#
_entry.id   80121aadd748886e0532c0294ba5ffff
#
_cell.length_a   1.000
_cell.length_b   1.000
_cell.length_c   1.000
_cell.angle_alpha   90.00
_cell.angle_beta   90.00
_cell.angle_gamma   90.00
#
_symmetry.space_group_name_H-M   'P 1'
#
loop_
_entity.id
_entity.type
_entity.pdbx_description
1 polymer ?
#
loop_
_entity_poly.entity_id
_entity_poly.type
_entity_poly.pdbx_seq_one_letter_code
_entity_poly.pdbx_strand_id
1 'polypeptide(L)'
;DRVYNHGKGAWENTYNEAPNNAYLGWGVYVTNGVEGDDTKRKAAWSAAAHIGGKDISLWTSAYPSGFQPYRNSHFNYDEWEAAGYDRAFVEDYLGSNLDTYNHPNSLNEPRIPGIFQYYSVAEDELAKGYAGQYGSAQETADAIAVAWEKITDQIGRESQIKLYKA
;
A
#
# COMPACT_ATOMS: atom_id res chain seq x y z
N ASP A 1 12.68 21.01 -5.67
CA ASP A 1 11.58 20.43 -4.91
C ASP A 1 11.21 21.34 -3.75
N ARG A 2 9.94 21.34 -3.36
CA ARG A 2 9.41 22.21 -2.31
C ARG A 2 8.52 21.39 -1.39
N VAL A 3 8.67 21.62 -0.09
CA VAL A 3 7.84 20.97 0.95
C VAL A 3 7.09 22.06 1.73
N TYR A 4 5.80 21.86 1.96
CA TYR A 4 5.03 22.78 2.79
C TYR A 4 5.28 22.50 4.28
N ASN A 5 5.85 23.46 4.97
CA ASN A 5 6.06 23.38 6.40
C ASN A 5 4.83 23.92 7.14
N HIS A 6 4.02 23.02 7.68
CA HIS A 6 2.78 23.38 8.41
C HIS A 6 3.06 24.20 9.67
N GLY A 7 4.21 24.01 10.32
CA GLY A 7 4.59 24.79 11.51
C GLY A 7 4.94 26.24 11.19
N LYS A 8 5.43 26.51 9.98
CA LYS A 8 5.77 27.83 9.50
C LYS A 8 4.72 28.45 8.58
N GLY A 9 3.76 27.66 8.11
CA GLY A 9 2.76 28.08 7.13
C GLY A 9 3.37 28.49 5.77
N ALA A 10 4.49 27.91 5.37
CA ALA A 10 5.25 28.33 4.19
C ALA A 10 5.85 27.13 3.42
N TRP A 11 6.07 27.35 2.11
CA TRP A 11 6.82 26.42 1.27
C TRP A 11 8.31 26.60 1.45
N GLU A 12 9.02 25.52 1.76
CA GLU A 12 10.46 25.50 1.93
C GLU A 12 11.14 24.70 0.80
N ASN A 13 12.31 25.14 0.35
CA ASN A 13 13.14 24.40 -0.58
C ASN A 13 13.99 23.38 0.21
N THR A 14 13.36 22.32 0.64
CA THR A 14 14.02 21.20 1.33
C THR A 14 13.69 19.90 0.62
N TYR A 15 14.64 18.97 0.67
CA TYR A 15 14.39 17.61 0.25
C TYR A 15 13.66 16.88 1.37
N ASN A 16 12.56 16.22 1.04
CA ASN A 16 11.80 15.40 1.97
C ASN A 16 11.65 14.00 1.39
N GLU A 17 12.25 13.05 2.06
CA GLU A 17 12.05 11.63 1.78
C GLU A 17 10.92 11.13 2.65
N ALA A 18 9.86 10.65 2.02
CA ALA A 18 8.72 10.06 2.68
C ALA A 18 8.28 8.81 1.88
N PRO A 19 9.04 7.71 2.01
CA PRO A 19 8.69 6.47 1.32
C PRO A 19 7.30 6.01 1.71
N ASN A 20 6.52 5.59 0.73
CA ASN A 20 5.18 5.07 0.96
C ASN A 20 5.21 3.54 1.07
N ASN A 21 4.80 3.03 2.22
CA ASN A 21 4.48 1.63 2.41
C ASN A 21 3.03 1.40 1.96
N ALA A 22 2.84 1.15 0.67
CA ALA A 22 1.54 0.78 0.13
C ALA A 22 1.10 -0.57 0.67
N TYR A 23 -0.18 -0.71 0.96
CA TYR A 23 -0.85 -1.93 1.43
C TYR A 23 -0.31 -2.50 2.73
N LEU A 24 -1.06 -2.29 3.79
CA LEU A 24 -0.77 -2.80 5.14
C LEU A 24 -0.80 -4.32 5.28
N GLY A 25 -1.01 -5.04 4.19
CA GLY A 25 -1.02 -6.48 4.12
C GLY A 25 -2.39 -7.10 3.88
N TRP A 26 -2.38 -8.40 3.69
CA TRP A 26 -3.57 -9.21 3.48
C TRP A 26 -3.81 -10.11 4.68
N GLY A 27 -5.07 -10.27 5.06
CA GLY A 27 -5.49 -11.19 6.10
C GLY A 27 -6.26 -12.36 5.50
N VAL A 28 -5.98 -13.56 5.98
CA VAL A 28 -6.80 -14.74 5.68
C VAL A 28 -7.73 -14.98 6.85
N TYR A 29 -9.02 -15.08 6.57
CA TYR A 29 -10.05 -15.22 7.59
C TYR A 29 -10.86 -16.48 7.38
N VAL A 30 -11.18 -17.17 8.48
CA VAL A 30 -12.16 -18.26 8.48
C VAL A 30 -13.51 -17.66 8.84
N THR A 31 -14.47 -17.73 7.93
CA THR A 31 -15.80 -17.14 8.10
C THR A 31 -16.76 -18.08 8.84
N ASN A 32 -17.88 -17.54 9.30
CA ASN A 32 -18.97 -18.32 9.95
C ASN A 32 -19.63 -19.35 9.02
N GLY A 33 -19.35 -19.32 7.72
CA GLY A 33 -19.84 -20.33 6.77
C GLY A 33 -19.40 -21.78 7.05
N VAL A 34 -18.45 -21.96 7.97
CA VAL A 34 -18.02 -23.28 8.47
C VAL A 34 -18.54 -23.62 9.87
N GLU A 35 -19.41 -22.77 10.41
CA GLU A 35 -20.03 -23.01 11.71
C GLU A 35 -20.91 -24.26 11.67
N GLY A 36 -20.81 -25.10 12.71
CA GLY A 36 -21.54 -26.38 12.79
C GLY A 36 -20.92 -27.56 12.03
N ASP A 37 -19.84 -27.32 11.24
CA ASP A 37 -19.12 -28.39 10.52
C ASP A 37 -17.64 -28.40 10.94
N ASP A 38 -17.30 -29.25 11.90
CA ASP A 38 -15.94 -29.37 12.44
C ASP A 38 -14.91 -29.77 11.39
N THR A 39 -15.30 -30.57 10.39
CA THR A 39 -14.39 -31.01 9.32
C THR A 39 -14.04 -29.85 8.41
N LYS A 40 -15.03 -29.09 7.96
CA LYS A 40 -14.79 -27.88 7.15
C LYS A 40 -14.03 -26.83 7.93
N ARG A 41 -14.33 -26.63 9.23
CA ARG A 41 -13.62 -25.68 10.06
C ARG A 41 -12.15 -26.00 10.19
N LYS A 42 -11.80 -27.28 10.46
CA LYS A 42 -10.41 -27.74 10.52
C LYS A 42 -9.70 -27.59 9.18
N ALA A 43 -10.37 -27.92 8.08
CA ALA A 43 -9.80 -27.74 6.73
C ALA A 43 -9.54 -26.26 6.42
N ALA A 44 -10.48 -25.38 6.75
CA ALA A 44 -10.33 -23.93 6.55
C ALA A 44 -9.17 -23.35 7.37
N TRP A 45 -9.05 -23.74 8.64
CA TRP A 45 -7.92 -23.33 9.48
C TRP A 45 -6.59 -23.89 8.98
N SER A 46 -6.54 -25.15 8.52
CA SER A 46 -5.34 -25.72 7.92
C SER A 46 -4.90 -24.97 6.66
N ALA A 47 -5.86 -24.60 5.80
CA ALA A 47 -5.58 -23.82 4.61
C ALA A 47 -5.07 -22.40 4.98
N ALA A 48 -5.70 -21.74 5.93
CA ALA A 48 -5.28 -20.43 6.42
C ALA A 48 -3.87 -20.48 7.02
N ALA A 49 -3.58 -21.49 7.83
CA ALA A 49 -2.26 -21.69 8.43
C ALA A 49 -1.19 -22.02 7.38
N HIS A 50 -1.55 -22.76 6.35
CA HIS A 50 -0.63 -23.08 5.23
C HIS A 50 -0.29 -21.81 4.45
N ILE A 51 -1.30 -21.03 4.02
CA ILE A 51 -1.09 -19.77 3.27
C ILE A 51 -0.26 -18.77 4.08
N GLY A 52 -0.50 -18.68 5.41
CA GLY A 52 0.26 -17.83 6.31
C GLY A 52 1.57 -18.46 6.81
N GLY A 53 1.89 -19.69 6.39
CA GLY A 53 3.09 -20.41 6.83
C GLY A 53 4.39 -19.77 6.35
N LYS A 54 5.48 -19.99 7.09
CA LYS A 54 6.78 -19.39 6.80
C LYS A 54 7.28 -19.74 5.40
N ASP A 55 7.24 -21.02 5.05
CA ASP A 55 7.82 -21.53 3.80
C ASP A 55 7.00 -21.09 2.58
N ILE A 56 5.67 -21.22 2.66
CA ILE A 56 4.81 -20.81 1.56
C ILE A 56 4.83 -19.30 1.37
N SER A 57 4.96 -18.52 2.45
CA SER A 57 5.01 -17.07 2.36
C SER A 57 6.31 -16.56 1.71
N LEU A 58 7.43 -17.23 1.94
CA LEU A 58 8.67 -16.95 1.22
C LEU A 58 8.52 -17.29 -0.26
N TRP A 59 7.97 -18.45 -0.57
CA TRP A 59 7.71 -18.86 -1.95
C TRP A 59 6.82 -17.83 -2.68
N THR A 60 5.72 -17.39 -2.07
CA THR A 60 4.83 -16.40 -2.68
C THR A 60 5.47 -15.02 -2.84
N SER A 61 6.48 -14.67 -2.03
CA SER A 61 7.21 -13.41 -2.17
C SER A 61 8.31 -13.49 -3.23
N ALA A 62 9.03 -14.61 -3.32
CA ALA A 62 10.14 -14.80 -4.24
C ALA A 62 9.69 -15.23 -5.66
N TYR A 63 8.52 -15.82 -5.81
CA TYR A 63 7.96 -16.15 -7.13
C TYR A 63 7.02 -15.02 -7.59
N PRO A 64 6.82 -14.81 -8.91
CA PRO A 64 6.07 -13.67 -9.44
C PRO A 64 4.59 -13.74 -9.06
N SER A 65 4.27 -13.26 -7.86
CA SER A 65 2.93 -13.24 -7.27
C SER A 65 2.47 -11.85 -6.85
N GLY A 66 3.36 -10.85 -6.88
CA GLY A 66 3.07 -9.49 -6.45
C GLY A 66 3.07 -9.28 -4.93
N PHE A 67 3.46 -10.29 -4.13
CA PHE A 67 3.62 -10.12 -2.69
C PHE A 67 5.00 -9.57 -2.36
N GLN A 68 5.03 -8.44 -1.70
CA GLN A 68 6.28 -7.86 -1.19
C GLN A 68 6.81 -8.67 0.02
N PRO A 69 8.14 -8.65 0.27
CA PRO A 69 8.70 -9.25 1.47
C PRO A 69 8.13 -8.57 2.73
N TYR A 70 7.56 -9.34 3.65
CA TYR A 70 6.92 -8.84 4.87
C TYR A 70 7.34 -9.58 6.15
N ARG A 71 8.30 -10.48 6.04
CA ARG A 71 8.90 -11.22 7.16
C ARG A 71 10.41 -11.15 7.09
N ASN A 72 11.10 -11.14 8.22
CA ASN A 72 12.56 -11.18 8.25
C ASN A 72 13.14 -12.36 7.46
N SER A 73 12.45 -13.52 7.46
CA SER A 73 12.86 -14.68 6.67
C SER A 73 12.77 -14.48 5.16
N HIS A 74 12.03 -13.49 4.68
CA HIS A 74 11.94 -13.18 3.26
C HIS A 74 13.16 -12.41 2.73
N PHE A 75 14.00 -11.89 3.61
CA PHE A 75 15.25 -11.20 3.26
C PHE A 75 16.45 -12.16 3.23
N ASN A 76 16.22 -13.43 2.93
CA ASN A 76 17.27 -14.41 2.67
C ASN A 76 17.62 -14.39 1.18
N TYR A 77 18.72 -13.75 0.83
CA TYR A 77 19.16 -13.54 -0.55
C TYR A 77 19.35 -14.84 -1.33
N ASP A 78 19.87 -15.87 -0.67
CA ASP A 78 20.15 -17.16 -1.32
C ASP A 78 18.86 -17.86 -1.78
N GLU A 79 17.76 -17.69 -1.07
CA GLU A 79 16.45 -18.23 -1.47
C GLU A 79 15.87 -17.52 -2.71
N TRP A 80 16.15 -16.22 -2.86
CA TRP A 80 15.75 -15.50 -4.07
C TRP A 80 16.61 -15.87 -5.28
N GLU A 81 17.90 -16.08 -5.07
CA GLU A 81 18.78 -16.62 -6.12
C GLU A 81 18.36 -18.04 -6.54
N ALA A 82 17.99 -18.88 -5.57
CA ALA A 82 17.44 -20.22 -5.84
C ALA A 82 16.11 -20.16 -6.61
N ALA A 83 15.33 -19.09 -6.45
CA ALA A 83 14.12 -18.83 -7.23
C ALA A 83 14.41 -18.29 -8.65
N GLY A 84 15.69 -18.05 -8.99
CA GLY A 84 16.14 -17.67 -10.32
C GLY A 84 16.44 -16.19 -10.53
N TYR A 85 16.49 -15.40 -9.46
CA TYR A 85 16.83 -13.97 -9.56
C TYR A 85 18.34 -13.76 -9.54
N ASP A 86 18.80 -12.74 -10.26
CA ASP A 86 20.18 -12.26 -10.21
C ASP A 86 20.52 -11.64 -8.86
N ARG A 87 21.73 -11.90 -8.35
CA ARG A 87 22.18 -11.43 -7.05
C ARG A 87 22.12 -9.88 -6.92
N ALA A 88 22.55 -9.17 -7.95
CA ALA A 88 22.53 -7.71 -7.92
C ALA A 88 21.11 -7.17 -7.87
N PHE A 89 20.17 -7.80 -8.59
CA PHE A 89 18.74 -7.47 -8.47
C PHE A 89 18.22 -7.74 -7.06
N VAL A 90 18.55 -8.88 -6.47
CA VAL A 90 18.08 -9.24 -5.12
C VAL A 90 18.59 -8.26 -4.07
N GLU A 91 19.86 -7.86 -4.16
CA GLU A 91 20.46 -6.86 -3.26
C GLU A 91 19.77 -5.51 -3.37
N ASP A 92 19.51 -5.04 -4.59
CA ASP A 92 18.81 -3.78 -4.82
C ASP A 92 17.36 -3.83 -4.35
N TYR A 93 16.62 -4.87 -4.75
CA TYR A 93 15.20 -5.02 -4.42
C TYR A 93 14.95 -5.19 -2.92
N LEU A 94 15.64 -6.12 -2.27
CA LEU A 94 15.47 -6.36 -0.84
C LEU A 94 16.03 -5.20 -0.01
N GLY A 95 17.16 -4.61 -0.43
CA GLY A 95 17.74 -3.44 0.19
C GLY A 95 16.78 -2.25 0.17
N SER A 96 16.21 -1.92 -0.99
CA SER A 96 15.22 -0.84 -1.14
C SER A 96 13.99 -1.04 -0.27
N ASN A 97 13.50 -2.29 -0.15
CA ASN A 97 12.38 -2.61 0.76
C ASN A 97 12.76 -2.37 2.23
N LEU A 98 13.95 -2.82 2.65
CA LEU A 98 14.42 -2.61 4.03
C LEU A 98 14.61 -1.14 4.34
N ASP A 99 15.20 -0.38 3.42
CA ASP A 99 15.37 1.06 3.56
C ASP A 99 14.01 1.76 3.71
N THR A 100 13.03 1.37 2.90
CA THR A 100 11.67 1.89 3.00
C THR A 100 11.03 1.55 4.34
N TYR A 101 11.12 0.30 4.80
CA TYR A 101 10.49 -0.14 6.05
C TYR A 101 11.12 0.49 7.30
N ASN A 102 12.41 0.75 7.26
CA ASN A 102 13.16 1.34 8.37
C ASN A 102 13.26 2.87 8.30
N HIS A 103 12.76 3.48 7.24
CA HIS A 103 12.86 4.92 7.06
C HIS A 103 12.02 5.67 8.13
N PRO A 104 12.60 6.68 8.82
CA PRO A 104 11.91 7.38 9.90
C PRO A 104 10.65 8.14 9.45
N ASN A 105 10.58 8.51 8.17
CA ASN A 105 9.41 9.18 7.57
C ASN A 105 8.58 8.24 6.68
N SER A 106 8.69 6.93 6.88
CA SER A 106 7.90 5.99 6.12
C SER A 106 6.40 6.24 6.37
N LEU A 107 5.66 6.42 5.30
CA LEU A 107 4.22 6.71 5.34
C LEU A 107 3.43 5.44 5.02
N ASN A 108 2.43 5.18 5.82
CA ASN A 108 1.38 4.22 5.48
C ASN A 108 0.25 4.90 4.72
N GLU A 109 -0.55 4.11 4.03
CA GLU A 109 -1.75 4.63 3.39
C GLU A 109 -2.66 5.38 4.38
N PRO A 110 -3.26 6.50 3.95
CA PRO A 110 -4.19 7.25 4.79
C PRO A 110 -5.38 6.39 5.20
N ARG A 111 -5.71 6.39 6.48
CA ARG A 111 -6.87 5.69 7.04
C ARG A 111 -8.03 6.65 7.28
N ILE A 112 -8.43 7.35 6.24
CA ILE A 112 -9.55 8.29 6.32
C ILE A 112 -10.85 7.65 5.82
N PRO A 113 -12.01 8.02 6.36
CA PRO A 113 -13.29 7.61 5.81
C PRO A 113 -13.39 7.94 4.32
N GLY A 114 -13.83 6.97 3.52
CA GLY A 114 -13.96 7.15 2.07
C GLY A 114 -12.70 6.95 1.26
N ILE A 115 -11.57 6.46 1.83
CA ILE A 115 -10.28 6.35 1.13
C ILE A 115 -10.40 5.64 -0.24
N PHE A 116 -11.18 4.58 -0.34
CA PHE A 116 -11.39 3.88 -1.62
C PHE A 116 -12.12 4.71 -2.67
N GLN A 117 -12.99 5.65 -2.25
CA GLN A 117 -13.62 6.60 -3.18
C GLN A 117 -12.58 7.58 -3.73
N TYR A 118 -11.66 8.06 -2.89
CA TYR A 118 -10.55 8.90 -3.32
C TYR A 118 -9.67 8.19 -4.35
N TYR A 119 -9.32 6.91 -4.12
CA TYR A 119 -8.53 6.12 -5.06
C TYR A 119 -9.27 5.93 -6.39
N SER A 120 -10.52 5.49 -6.35
CA SER A 120 -11.31 5.26 -7.56
C SER A 120 -11.43 6.51 -8.43
N VAL A 121 -11.70 7.66 -7.82
CA VAL A 121 -11.78 8.93 -8.54
C VAL A 121 -10.43 9.35 -9.10
N ALA A 122 -9.34 9.14 -8.37
CA ALA A 122 -8.00 9.42 -8.88
C ALA A 122 -7.67 8.54 -10.10
N GLU A 123 -8.01 7.24 -10.05
CA GLU A 123 -7.84 6.33 -11.17
C GLU A 123 -8.64 6.77 -12.41
N ASP A 124 -9.91 7.19 -12.22
CA ASP A 124 -10.76 7.68 -13.29
C ASP A 124 -10.19 8.95 -13.95
N GLU A 125 -9.73 9.91 -13.16
CA GLU A 125 -9.15 11.15 -13.69
C GLU A 125 -7.77 10.93 -14.33
N LEU A 126 -6.95 10.03 -13.78
CA LEU A 126 -5.70 9.59 -14.42
C LEU A 126 -5.97 8.92 -15.78
N ALA A 127 -6.97 8.04 -15.85
CA ALA A 127 -7.34 7.40 -17.11
C ALA A 127 -7.75 8.41 -18.18
N LYS A 128 -8.51 9.46 -17.79
CA LYS A 128 -8.86 10.58 -18.69
C LYS A 128 -7.61 11.37 -19.14
N GLY A 129 -6.68 11.62 -18.22
CA GLY A 129 -5.40 12.27 -18.56
C GLY A 129 -4.59 11.47 -19.56
N TYR A 130 -4.44 10.17 -19.36
CA TYR A 130 -3.77 9.28 -20.31
C TYR A 130 -4.49 9.17 -21.66
N ALA A 131 -5.81 9.30 -21.67
CA ALA A 131 -6.61 9.34 -22.89
C ALA A 131 -6.55 10.71 -23.61
N GLY A 132 -5.78 11.67 -23.09
CA GLY A 132 -5.61 12.99 -23.70
C GLY A 132 -6.83 13.91 -23.55
N GLN A 133 -7.70 13.65 -22.57
CA GLN A 133 -8.87 14.52 -22.29
C GLN A 133 -8.49 15.81 -21.55
N TYR A 134 -7.30 15.84 -20.96
CA TYR A 134 -6.69 17.02 -20.34
C TYR A 134 -5.46 17.46 -21.13
N GLY A 135 -5.23 18.76 -21.16
CA GLY A 135 -4.13 19.35 -21.94
C GLY A 135 -2.75 19.19 -21.28
N SER A 136 -2.71 18.82 -20.00
CA SER A 136 -1.46 18.68 -19.26
C SER A 136 -1.61 17.75 -18.03
N ALA A 137 -0.47 17.29 -17.51
CA ALA A 137 -0.44 16.57 -16.24
C ALA A 137 -0.96 17.43 -15.07
N GLN A 138 -0.74 18.74 -15.10
CA GLN A 138 -1.25 19.66 -14.09
C GLN A 138 -2.78 19.71 -14.10
N GLU A 139 -3.41 19.79 -15.28
CA GLU A 139 -4.87 19.78 -15.39
C GLU A 139 -5.46 18.45 -14.88
N THR A 140 -4.78 17.34 -15.12
CA THR A 140 -5.18 16.03 -14.55
C THR A 140 -5.11 16.05 -13.03
N ALA A 141 -4.04 16.59 -12.46
CA ALA A 141 -3.87 16.69 -11.00
C ALA A 141 -4.92 17.63 -10.38
N ASP A 142 -5.22 18.74 -11.03
CA ASP A 142 -6.26 19.70 -10.60
C ASP A 142 -7.65 19.05 -10.63
N ALA A 143 -7.95 18.25 -11.65
CA ALA A 143 -9.21 17.52 -11.75
C ALA A 143 -9.35 16.50 -10.60
N ILE A 144 -8.28 15.76 -10.26
CA ILE A 144 -8.25 14.87 -9.10
C ILE A 144 -8.52 15.64 -7.82
N ALA A 145 -7.83 16.76 -7.62
CA ALA A 145 -8.01 17.59 -6.43
C ALA A 145 -9.46 18.09 -6.28
N VAL A 146 -10.08 18.57 -7.35
CA VAL A 146 -11.48 18.99 -7.36
C VAL A 146 -12.44 17.85 -7.02
N ALA A 147 -12.18 16.67 -7.54
CA ALA A 147 -13.00 15.50 -7.27
C ALA A 147 -12.84 15.00 -5.83
N TRP A 148 -11.63 15.06 -5.28
CA TRP A 148 -11.37 14.74 -3.88
C TRP A 148 -12.04 15.70 -2.92
N GLU A 149 -12.04 17.01 -3.21
CA GLU A 149 -12.76 18.00 -2.40
C GLU A 149 -14.26 17.69 -2.32
N LYS A 150 -14.89 17.28 -3.41
CA LYS A 150 -16.31 16.85 -3.40
C LYS A 150 -16.56 15.68 -2.45
N ILE A 151 -15.66 14.68 -2.42
CA ILE A 151 -15.77 13.56 -1.48
C ILE A 151 -15.61 14.05 -0.04
N THR A 152 -14.63 14.92 0.19
CA THR A 152 -14.38 15.54 1.50
C THR A 152 -15.60 16.29 2.00
N ASP A 153 -16.25 17.07 1.14
CA ASP A 153 -17.46 17.83 1.48
C ASP A 153 -18.65 16.91 1.79
N GLN A 154 -18.81 15.83 1.04
CA GLN A 154 -19.88 14.83 1.27
C GLN A 154 -19.74 14.10 2.60
N ILE A 155 -18.51 13.72 2.97
CA ILE A 155 -18.23 13.00 4.23
C ILE A 155 -18.16 13.97 5.41
N GLY A 156 -17.74 15.21 5.17
CA GLY A 156 -17.53 16.26 6.16
C GLY A 156 -16.08 16.31 6.67
N ARG A 157 -15.36 17.35 6.29
CA ARG A 157 -13.94 17.57 6.61
C ARG A 157 -13.64 17.47 8.11
N GLU A 158 -14.44 18.12 8.95
CA GLU A 158 -14.24 18.09 10.40
C GLU A 158 -14.41 16.69 10.98
N SER A 159 -15.38 15.93 10.45
CA SER A 159 -15.60 14.53 10.83
C SER A 159 -14.39 13.67 10.47
N GLN A 160 -13.85 13.82 9.27
CA GLN A 160 -12.65 13.10 8.83
C GLN A 160 -11.45 13.43 9.71
N ILE A 161 -11.21 14.73 10.00
CA ILE A 161 -10.11 15.16 10.87
C ILE A 161 -10.24 14.56 12.27
N LYS A 162 -11.45 14.57 12.83
CA LYS A 162 -11.71 13.99 14.16
C LYS A 162 -11.42 12.49 14.21
N LEU A 163 -11.88 11.76 13.19
CA LEU A 163 -11.69 10.29 13.11
C LEU A 163 -10.24 9.90 12.82
N TYR A 164 -9.51 10.73 12.08
CA TYR A 164 -8.11 10.48 11.77
C TYR A 164 -7.18 10.72 12.97
N LYS A 165 -7.57 11.60 13.90
CA LYS A 165 -6.81 11.94 15.11
C LYS A 165 -7.15 11.06 16.33
N ALA A 166 -8.22 10.25 16.23
CA ALA A 166 -8.66 9.36 17.30
C ALA A 166 -7.87 8.04 17.31
#